data_3bf47c89b753b85850bb80e60711a8b2
#
_entry.id   3bf47c89b753b85850bb80e60711a8b2
#
_cell.length_a   1.000
_cell.length_b   1.000
_cell.length_c   1.000
_cell.angle_alpha   90.00
_cell.angle_beta   90.00
_cell.angle_gamma   90.00
#
_symmetry.space_group_name_H-M   'P 1'
#
loop_
_entity.id
_entity.type
_entity.pdbx_description
1 polymer ?
#
loop_
_entity_poly.entity_id
_entity_poly.type
_entity_poly.pdbx_seq_one_letter_code
_entity_poly.pdbx_strand_id
1 'polypeptide(L)'
;MLTATGIRAGELAGIRYDACDPRRSDVDLWRREITVRGKGGRPRVVRIGHEAARALDRYLRIRARHAQAHRPQLWLGVNNRGPVTANGIYQMVARRGRQAGVDAWTHRFRHHFSHTWLDRGGAEGDLMELNGWSSPQMLRRYGASARSARARRTYDRIMTDRP
;
A
#
# COMPACT_ATOMS: atom_id res chain seq x y z
N MET A 1 -3.11 4.83 2.02
CA MET A 1 -2.39 4.04 0.97
C MET A 1 -1.43 3.03 1.61
N LEU A 2 -0.33 3.41 2.23
CA LEU A 2 0.67 2.47 2.79
C LEU A 2 0.05 1.39 3.68
N THR A 3 -0.82 1.77 4.62
CA THR A 3 -1.52 0.83 5.53
C THR A 3 -2.46 -0.11 4.78
N ALA A 4 -3.15 0.40 3.77
CA ALA A 4 -4.19 -0.35 3.06
C ALA A 4 -3.64 -1.36 2.04
N THR A 5 -2.39 -1.19 1.59
CA THR A 5 -1.85 -1.95 0.45
C THR A 5 -0.49 -2.60 0.72
N GLY A 6 0.20 -2.20 1.77
CA GLY A 6 1.55 -2.66 2.05
C GLY A 6 2.60 -2.30 0.99
N ILE A 7 2.32 -1.41 0.04
CA ILE A 7 3.28 -1.02 -1.01
C ILE A 7 4.48 -0.27 -0.45
N ARG A 8 5.59 -0.31 -1.17
CA ARG A 8 6.82 0.40 -0.80
C ARG A 8 6.69 1.90 -1.07
N ALA A 9 7.46 2.72 -0.36
CA ALA A 9 7.48 4.17 -0.59
C ALA A 9 7.85 4.54 -2.03
N GLY A 10 8.79 3.80 -2.64
CA GLY A 10 9.14 3.99 -4.04
C GLY A 10 8.02 3.64 -5.01
N GLU A 11 7.30 2.55 -4.74
CA GLU A 11 6.11 2.15 -5.51
C GLU A 11 5.01 3.20 -5.37
N LEU A 12 4.77 3.71 -4.15
CA LEU A 12 3.80 4.77 -3.89
C LEU A 12 4.17 6.05 -4.64
N ALA A 13 5.43 6.47 -4.60
CA ALA A 13 5.90 7.67 -5.30
C ALA A 13 5.80 7.54 -6.82
N GLY A 14 5.96 6.32 -7.35
CA GLY A 14 5.94 6.02 -8.77
C GLY A 14 4.55 5.89 -9.40
N ILE A 15 3.47 5.98 -8.63
CA ILE A 15 2.09 5.91 -9.16
C ILE A 15 1.84 7.08 -10.10
N ARG A 16 1.27 6.79 -11.26
CA ARG A 16 0.92 7.78 -12.28
C ARG A 16 -0.59 8.02 -12.27
N TYR A 17 -0.97 9.21 -12.70
CA TYR A 17 -2.36 9.58 -12.84
C TYR A 17 -2.55 10.56 -14.01
N ASP A 18 -3.48 10.23 -14.88
CA ASP A 18 -3.94 11.09 -15.95
C ASP A 18 -5.47 11.19 -15.83
N ALA A 19 -5.98 12.40 -15.69
CA ALA A 19 -7.42 12.63 -15.53
C ALA A 19 -8.19 12.46 -16.85
N CYS A 20 -7.51 12.58 -17.99
CA CYS A 20 -8.11 12.58 -19.32
C CYS A 20 -7.97 11.24 -20.03
N ASP A 21 -6.93 10.45 -19.68
CA ASP A 21 -6.70 9.14 -20.31
C ASP A 21 -6.49 8.04 -19.25
N PRO A 22 -7.52 7.22 -18.99
CA PRO A 22 -7.41 6.11 -18.05
C PRO A 22 -6.29 5.11 -18.37
N ARG A 23 -5.90 4.96 -19.65
CA ARG A 23 -4.81 4.05 -20.05
C ARG A 23 -3.43 4.54 -19.59
N ARG A 24 -3.32 5.83 -19.29
CA ARG A 24 -2.10 6.45 -18.75
C ARG A 24 -2.14 6.60 -17.23
N SER A 25 -3.24 6.17 -16.61
CA SER A 25 -3.46 6.22 -15.17
C SER A 25 -3.19 4.86 -14.55
N ASP A 26 -2.49 4.84 -13.42
CA ASP A 26 -2.32 3.66 -12.58
C ASP A 26 -3.45 3.54 -11.53
N VAL A 27 -4.39 4.49 -11.52
CA VAL A 27 -5.49 4.58 -10.54
C VAL A 27 -6.81 4.26 -11.23
N ASP A 28 -7.50 3.25 -10.77
CA ASP A 28 -8.88 2.94 -11.09
C ASP A 28 -9.73 3.03 -9.81
N LEU A 29 -10.38 4.18 -9.61
CA LEU A 29 -11.24 4.38 -8.44
C LEU A 29 -12.52 3.55 -8.46
N TRP A 30 -13.03 3.25 -9.65
CA TRP A 30 -14.24 2.44 -9.80
C TRP A 30 -14.01 1.01 -9.30
N ARG A 31 -12.93 0.38 -9.78
CA ARG A 31 -12.51 -0.96 -9.34
C ARG A 31 -11.81 -0.94 -7.98
N ARG A 32 -11.43 0.25 -7.50
CA ARG A 32 -10.60 0.44 -6.32
C ARG A 32 -9.27 -0.28 -6.43
N GLU A 33 -8.65 -0.13 -7.57
CA GLU A 33 -7.39 -0.77 -7.93
C GLU A 33 -6.31 0.25 -8.23
N ILE A 34 -5.09 -0.10 -7.86
CA ILE A 34 -3.90 0.70 -8.14
C ILE A 34 -2.87 -0.23 -8.77
N THR A 35 -2.39 0.14 -9.94
CA THR A 35 -1.24 -0.51 -10.56
C THR A 35 0.04 0.06 -9.95
N VAL A 36 0.88 -0.81 -9.40
CA VAL A 36 2.19 -0.42 -8.86
C VAL A 36 3.29 -1.17 -9.57
N ARG A 37 4.48 -0.55 -9.69
CA ARG A 37 5.64 -1.14 -10.35
C ARG A 37 6.73 -1.39 -9.32
N GLY A 38 7.07 -2.67 -9.14
CA GLY A 38 8.12 -3.11 -8.24
C GLY A 38 9.52 -2.93 -8.80
N LYS A 39 10.51 -3.44 -8.08
CA LYS A 39 11.90 -3.53 -8.57
C LYS A 39 11.92 -4.35 -9.87
N GLY A 40 12.56 -3.82 -10.90
CA GLY A 40 12.57 -4.41 -12.25
C GLY A 40 11.36 -4.07 -13.10
N GLY A 41 10.51 -3.11 -12.68
CA GLY A 41 9.41 -2.57 -13.50
C GLY A 41 8.19 -3.47 -13.64
N ARG A 42 8.17 -4.68 -13.05
CA ARG A 42 7.03 -5.60 -13.13
C ARG A 42 5.80 -4.97 -12.47
N PRO A 43 4.71 -4.76 -13.23
CA PRO A 43 3.47 -4.23 -12.67
C PRO A 43 2.75 -5.31 -11.85
N ARG A 44 2.06 -4.87 -10.82
CA ARG A 44 1.02 -5.65 -10.14
C ARG A 44 -0.12 -4.75 -9.71
N VAL A 45 -1.29 -5.31 -9.60
CA VAL A 45 -2.49 -4.59 -9.14
C VAL A 45 -2.66 -4.85 -7.64
N VAL A 46 -2.89 -3.77 -6.90
CA VAL A 46 -3.28 -3.84 -5.48
C VAL A 46 -4.65 -3.20 -5.31
N ARG A 47 -5.48 -3.80 -4.46
CA ARG A 47 -6.80 -3.25 -4.13
C ARG A 47 -6.71 -2.31 -2.93
N ILE A 48 -7.56 -1.30 -2.92
CA ILE A 48 -7.71 -0.36 -1.81
C ILE A 48 -9.11 -0.47 -1.20
N GLY A 49 -9.18 -0.40 0.12
CA GLY A 49 -10.46 -0.36 0.82
C GLY A 49 -11.22 0.95 0.57
N HIS A 50 -12.50 0.97 0.93
CA HIS A 50 -13.39 2.11 0.70
C HIS A 50 -12.87 3.43 1.31
N GLU A 51 -12.28 3.40 2.50
CA GLU A 51 -11.73 4.59 3.14
C GLU A 51 -10.56 5.18 2.37
N ALA A 52 -9.64 4.31 1.92
CA ALA A 52 -8.49 4.74 1.12
C ALA A 52 -8.94 5.29 -0.25
N ALA A 53 -9.94 4.67 -0.87
CA ALA A 53 -10.51 5.14 -2.13
C ALA A 53 -11.17 6.52 -1.96
N ARG A 54 -11.97 6.72 -0.92
CA ARG A 54 -12.57 8.03 -0.61
C ARG A 54 -11.51 9.10 -0.32
N ALA A 55 -10.46 8.75 0.41
CA ALA A 55 -9.37 9.67 0.67
C ALA A 55 -8.61 10.04 -0.62
N LEU A 56 -8.41 9.08 -1.50
CA LEU A 56 -7.77 9.30 -2.79
C LEU A 56 -8.65 10.16 -3.71
N ASP A 57 -9.96 9.91 -3.77
CA ASP A 57 -10.90 10.75 -4.53
C ASP A 57 -10.85 12.22 -4.07
N ARG A 58 -10.89 12.47 -2.75
CA ARG A 58 -10.74 13.83 -2.22
C ARG A 58 -9.41 14.47 -2.64
N TYR A 59 -8.33 13.70 -2.59
CA TYR A 59 -7.02 14.17 -3.02
C TYR A 59 -7.02 14.51 -4.51
N LEU A 60 -7.60 13.68 -5.38
CA LEU A 60 -7.65 13.92 -6.82
C LEU A 60 -8.42 15.20 -7.18
N ARG A 61 -9.49 15.51 -6.45
CA ARG A 61 -10.21 16.79 -6.62
C ARG A 61 -9.34 18.01 -6.27
N ILE A 62 -8.53 17.90 -5.23
CA ILE A 62 -7.57 18.96 -4.86
C ILE A 62 -6.44 19.02 -5.88
N ARG A 63 -5.92 17.85 -6.27
CA ARG A 63 -4.85 17.73 -7.25
C ARG A 63 -5.22 18.36 -8.61
N ALA A 64 -6.48 18.25 -9.03
CA ALA A 64 -6.96 18.85 -10.29
C ALA A 64 -6.81 20.38 -10.32
N ARG A 65 -6.78 21.04 -9.16
CA ARG A 65 -6.59 22.50 -9.02
C ARG A 65 -5.12 22.90 -8.79
N HIS A 66 -4.21 21.92 -8.75
CA HIS A 66 -2.81 22.21 -8.50
C HIS A 66 -2.13 22.75 -9.76
N ALA A 67 -1.22 23.74 -9.64
CA ALA A 67 -0.52 24.35 -10.76
C ALA A 67 0.23 23.32 -11.65
N GLN A 68 0.64 22.20 -11.06
CA GLN A 68 1.31 21.10 -11.76
C GLN A 68 0.40 19.91 -12.04
N ALA A 69 -0.93 20.09 -12.11
CA ALA A 69 -1.90 19.01 -12.37
C ALA A 69 -1.65 18.25 -13.68
N HIS A 70 -0.99 18.87 -14.65
CA HIS A 70 -0.58 18.28 -15.93
C HIS A 70 0.48 17.19 -15.81
N ARG A 71 1.20 17.11 -14.68
CA ARG A 71 2.26 16.12 -14.47
C ARG A 71 1.67 14.73 -14.29
N PRO A 72 2.34 13.70 -14.84
CA PRO A 72 1.83 12.32 -14.74
C PRO A 72 1.97 11.70 -13.35
N GLN A 73 2.76 12.26 -12.44
CA GLN A 73 2.91 11.72 -11.10
C GLN A 73 1.63 11.99 -10.29
N LEU A 74 1.14 10.96 -9.60
CA LEU A 74 -0.05 11.08 -8.74
C LEU A 74 0.16 12.10 -7.63
N TRP A 75 1.27 11.99 -6.90
CA TRP A 75 1.55 12.81 -5.72
C TRP A 75 2.34 14.05 -6.07
N LEU A 76 1.72 15.20 -5.84
CA LEU A 76 2.33 16.51 -6.08
C LEU A 76 2.67 17.17 -4.75
N GLY A 77 3.85 17.77 -4.71
CA GLY A 77 4.31 18.51 -3.54
C GLY A 77 3.64 19.88 -3.43
N VAL A 78 3.49 20.38 -2.23
CA VAL A 78 3.02 21.74 -1.97
C VAL A 78 4.04 22.78 -2.48
N ASN A 79 3.57 24.01 -2.74
CA ASN A 79 4.41 25.15 -3.12
C ASN A 79 5.26 24.88 -4.39
N ASN A 80 4.69 24.21 -5.38
CA ASN A 80 5.32 23.93 -6.68
C ASN A 80 6.64 23.15 -6.60
N ARG A 81 6.91 22.43 -5.54
CA ARG A 81 8.15 21.63 -5.35
C ARG A 81 8.24 20.39 -6.24
N GLY A 82 7.32 20.23 -7.19
CA GLY A 82 7.29 19.07 -8.08
C GLY A 82 6.69 17.81 -7.45
N PRO A 83 6.88 16.64 -8.07
CA PRO A 83 6.36 15.38 -7.58
C PRO A 83 6.99 14.98 -6.24
N VAL A 84 6.18 14.33 -5.41
CA VAL A 84 6.66 13.77 -4.13
C VAL A 84 7.51 12.53 -4.41
N THR A 85 8.74 12.53 -3.91
CA THR A 85 9.68 11.40 -4.04
C THR A 85 9.47 10.36 -2.92
N ALA A 86 10.07 9.18 -3.08
CA ALA A 86 10.12 8.17 -2.02
C ALA A 86 10.70 8.71 -0.71
N ASN A 87 11.76 9.53 -0.80
CA ASN A 87 12.33 10.19 0.37
C ASN A 87 11.37 11.22 0.98
N GLY A 88 10.66 11.97 0.15
CA GLY A 88 9.61 12.90 0.62
C GLY A 88 8.50 12.19 1.38
N ILE A 89 8.07 11.02 0.92
CA ILE A 89 7.10 10.16 1.63
C ILE A 89 7.68 9.70 2.97
N TYR A 90 8.93 9.23 2.98
CA TYR A 90 9.61 8.81 4.21
C TYR A 90 9.66 9.95 5.24
N GLN A 91 10.12 11.13 4.83
CA GLN A 91 10.20 12.31 5.70
C GLN A 91 8.83 12.74 6.23
N MET A 92 7.81 12.69 5.40
CA MET A 92 6.43 12.99 5.80
C MET A 92 5.95 12.01 6.88
N VAL A 93 6.15 10.71 6.67
CA VAL A 93 5.75 9.65 7.63
C VAL A 93 6.49 9.83 8.95
N ALA A 94 7.81 10.00 8.92
CA ALA A 94 8.62 10.20 10.11
C ALA A 94 8.19 11.46 10.90
N ARG A 95 7.93 12.56 10.20
CA ARG A 95 7.44 13.79 10.81
C ARG A 95 6.08 13.59 11.49
N ARG A 96 5.13 12.93 10.82
CA ARG A 96 3.80 12.63 11.38
C ARG A 96 3.89 11.67 12.56
N GLY A 97 4.78 10.69 12.50
CA GLY A 97 5.07 9.81 13.63
C GLY A 97 5.51 10.60 14.87
N ARG A 98 6.54 11.47 14.72
CA ARG A 98 7.00 12.34 15.82
C ARG A 98 5.88 13.23 16.39
N GLN A 99 5.03 13.81 15.54
CA GLN A 99 3.89 14.61 15.98
C GLN A 99 2.86 13.80 16.79
N ALA A 100 2.73 12.52 16.50
CA ALA A 100 1.82 11.60 17.19
C ALA A 100 2.49 10.85 18.36
N GLY A 101 3.76 11.14 18.69
CA GLY A 101 4.50 10.45 19.74
C GLY A 101 4.83 8.98 19.42
N VAL A 102 4.83 8.60 18.14
CA VAL A 102 5.12 7.22 17.71
C VAL A 102 6.29 7.19 16.74
N ASP A 103 7.13 6.16 16.88
CA ASP A 103 8.19 5.90 15.92
C ASP A 103 7.58 5.23 14.67
N ALA A 104 7.48 6.01 13.58
CA ALA A 104 6.85 5.58 12.34
C ALA A 104 7.79 5.75 11.15
N TRP A 105 7.91 4.68 10.37
CA TRP A 105 8.61 4.68 9.09
C TRP A 105 7.83 3.87 8.05
N THR A 106 8.06 4.12 6.78
CA THR A 106 7.24 3.57 5.69
C THR A 106 7.18 2.05 5.67
N HIS A 107 8.27 1.38 6.02
CA HIS A 107 8.33 -0.09 6.03
C HIS A 107 7.50 -0.74 7.16
N ARG A 108 7.28 0.00 8.26
CA ARG A 108 6.40 -0.45 9.35
C ARG A 108 4.96 -0.66 8.90
N PHE A 109 4.46 0.16 7.98
CA PHE A 109 3.13 -0.02 7.39
C PHE A 109 3.03 -1.31 6.58
N ARG A 110 4.08 -1.67 5.86
CA ARG A 110 4.14 -2.93 5.13
C ARG A 110 4.21 -4.13 6.07
N HIS A 111 4.95 -4.03 7.17
CA HIS A 111 4.94 -5.04 8.24
C HIS A 111 3.53 -5.21 8.81
N HIS A 112 2.89 -4.10 9.16
CA HIS A 112 1.53 -4.12 9.70
C HIS A 112 0.54 -4.75 8.72
N PHE A 113 0.57 -4.36 7.45
CA PHE A 113 -0.27 -4.96 6.40
C PHE A 113 -0.08 -6.47 6.31
N SER A 114 1.18 -6.91 6.22
CA SER A 114 1.50 -8.34 6.08
C SER A 114 1.09 -9.15 7.31
N HIS A 115 1.34 -8.61 8.50
CA HIS A 115 0.94 -9.23 9.76
C HIS A 115 -0.59 -9.33 9.85
N THR A 116 -1.30 -8.24 9.57
CA THR A 116 -2.77 -8.19 9.61
C THR A 116 -3.39 -9.15 8.60
N TRP A 117 -2.84 -9.24 7.38
CA TRP A 117 -3.29 -10.19 6.36
C TRP A 117 -3.21 -11.63 6.87
N LEU A 118 -2.04 -12.01 7.34
CA LEU A 118 -1.81 -13.36 7.86
C LEU A 118 -2.63 -13.65 9.12
N ASP A 119 -2.76 -12.68 10.01
CA ASP A 119 -3.52 -12.81 11.26
C ASP A 119 -5.02 -13.01 11.01
N ARG A 120 -5.55 -12.42 9.95
CA ARG A 120 -6.92 -12.60 9.48
C ARG A 120 -7.14 -13.86 8.64
N GLY A 121 -6.13 -14.70 8.50
CA GLY A 121 -6.23 -15.98 7.78
C GLY A 121 -6.04 -15.86 6.26
N GLY A 122 -5.52 -14.74 5.77
CA GLY A 122 -5.17 -14.60 4.36
C GLY A 122 -4.07 -15.55 3.93
N ALA A 123 -4.19 -16.10 2.72
CA ALA A 123 -3.22 -17.05 2.19
C ALA A 123 -1.82 -16.43 2.01
N GLU A 124 -0.80 -17.22 2.31
CA GLU A 124 0.61 -16.79 2.20
C GLU A 124 1.01 -16.48 0.76
N GLY A 125 0.55 -17.29 -0.20
CA GLY A 125 0.81 -17.09 -1.63
C GLY A 125 0.24 -15.76 -2.14
N ASP A 126 -1.00 -15.44 -1.75
CA ASP A 126 -1.66 -14.18 -2.12
C ASP A 126 -0.92 -12.98 -1.52
N LEU A 127 -0.44 -13.10 -0.28
CA LEU A 127 0.37 -12.05 0.34
C LEU A 127 1.68 -11.82 -0.41
N MET A 128 2.31 -12.90 -0.89
CA MET A 128 3.52 -12.79 -1.71
C MET A 128 3.24 -12.03 -2.99
N GLU A 129 2.14 -12.34 -3.67
CA GLU A 129 1.72 -11.63 -4.89
C GLU A 129 1.43 -10.14 -4.60
N LEU A 130 0.59 -9.84 -3.62
CA LEU A 130 0.25 -8.48 -3.23
C LEU A 130 1.48 -7.66 -2.85
N ASN A 131 2.45 -8.27 -2.20
CA ASN A 131 3.68 -7.61 -1.79
C ASN A 131 4.76 -7.60 -2.89
N GLY A 132 4.59 -8.35 -3.98
CA GLY A 132 5.61 -8.54 -5.00
C GLY A 132 6.87 -9.18 -4.41
N TRP A 133 6.70 -10.29 -3.67
CA TRP A 133 7.78 -11.11 -3.14
C TRP A 133 8.01 -12.32 -4.03
N SER A 134 9.23 -12.51 -4.47
CA SER A 134 9.65 -13.65 -5.29
C SER A 134 10.16 -14.83 -4.47
N SER A 135 10.32 -14.67 -3.15
CA SER A 135 10.89 -15.70 -2.28
C SER A 135 10.08 -15.88 -0.99
N PRO A 136 9.80 -17.14 -0.59
CA PRO A 136 9.18 -17.46 0.70
C PRO A 136 9.98 -17.00 1.94
N GLN A 137 11.27 -16.74 1.77
CA GLN A 137 12.11 -16.21 2.86
C GLN A 137 11.62 -14.87 3.37
N MET A 138 11.08 -14.02 2.46
CA MET A 138 10.48 -12.75 2.84
C MET A 138 9.26 -12.98 3.75
N LEU A 139 8.47 -13.99 3.47
CA LEU A 139 7.30 -14.35 4.28
C LEU A 139 7.69 -14.75 5.71
N ARG A 140 8.76 -15.56 5.87
CA ARG A 140 9.24 -15.97 7.21
C ARG A 140 9.62 -14.78 8.08
N ARG A 141 10.18 -13.74 7.48
CA ARG A 141 10.59 -12.51 8.18
C ARG A 141 9.41 -11.73 8.77
N TYR A 142 8.25 -11.78 8.11
CA TYR A 142 7.06 -11.02 8.48
C TYR A 142 6.03 -11.83 9.29
N GLY A 143 6.10 -13.15 9.23
CA GLY A 143 5.10 -14.05 9.84
C GLY A 143 5.53 -14.76 11.11
N ALA A 144 6.79 -14.67 11.53
CA ALA A 144 7.34 -15.50 12.58
C ALA A 144 6.67 -15.31 13.95
N SER A 145 6.39 -14.07 14.35
CA SER A 145 5.92 -13.72 15.68
C SER A 145 4.48 -14.18 16.02
N ALA A 146 3.68 -14.48 15.00
CA ALA A 146 2.28 -14.89 15.19
C ALA A 146 1.96 -16.30 14.67
N ARG A 147 2.96 -17.05 14.19
CA ARG A 147 2.75 -18.33 13.49
C ARG A 147 1.99 -19.36 14.34
N SER A 148 2.43 -19.61 15.56
CA SER A 148 1.82 -20.62 16.44
C SER A 148 0.40 -20.24 16.86
N ALA A 149 0.14 -18.96 17.12
CA ALA A 149 -1.20 -18.48 17.45
C ALA A 149 -2.15 -18.59 16.25
N ARG A 150 -1.67 -18.28 15.04
CA ARG A 150 -2.44 -18.47 13.80
C ARG A 150 -2.76 -19.93 13.55
N ALA A 151 -1.78 -20.81 13.69
CA ALA A 151 -1.97 -22.25 13.48
C ALA A 151 -3.07 -22.80 14.38
N ARG A 152 -3.07 -22.44 15.66
CA ARG A 152 -4.12 -22.83 16.62
C ARG A 152 -5.50 -22.32 16.19
N ARG A 153 -5.65 -21.02 15.90
CA ARG A 153 -6.93 -20.44 15.44
C ARG A 153 -7.43 -21.10 14.15
N THR A 154 -6.52 -21.41 13.23
CA THR A 154 -6.89 -22.10 11.99
C THR A 154 -7.33 -23.52 12.24
N TYR A 155 -6.65 -24.24 13.15
CA TYR A 155 -7.05 -25.57 13.59
C TYR A 155 -8.46 -25.55 14.18
N ASP A 156 -8.71 -24.67 15.15
CA ASP A 156 -10.01 -24.53 15.80
C ASP A 156 -11.12 -24.30 14.78
N ARG A 157 -10.92 -23.37 13.86
CA ARG A 157 -11.89 -23.05 12.81
C ARG A 157 -12.18 -24.23 11.87
N ILE A 158 -11.14 -25.01 11.49
CA ILE A 158 -11.30 -26.10 10.50
C ILE A 158 -11.79 -27.38 11.18
N MET A 159 -11.30 -27.65 12.39
CA MET A 159 -11.48 -28.95 13.03
C MET A 159 -12.56 -28.95 14.08
N THR A 160 -12.95 -27.80 14.66
CA THR A 160 -13.95 -27.69 15.72
C THR A 160 -15.31 -27.14 15.27
N ASP A 161 -15.34 -26.34 14.18
CA ASP A 161 -16.62 -25.98 13.55
C ASP A 161 -17.16 -27.17 12.75
N ARG A 162 -17.77 -28.13 13.46
CA ARG A 162 -18.71 -29.07 12.83
C ARG A 162 -20.08 -28.43 12.82
N PRO A 163 -20.83 -28.60 11.70
CA PRO A 163 -22.23 -28.17 11.63
C PRO A 163 -23.08 -28.86 12.67
#